data_038df2144ebc497730e1a7a92535afa9
#
_entry.id   038df2144ebc497730e1a7a92535afa9
#
_cell.length_a   1.000
_cell.length_b   1.000
_cell.length_c   1.000
_cell.angle_alpha   90.00
_cell.angle_beta   90.00
_cell.angle_gamma   90.00
#
_symmetry.space_group_name_H-M   'P 1'
#
loop_
_entity.id
_entity.type
_entity.pdbx_description
1 polymer ?
#
loop_
_entity_poly.entity_id
_entity_poly.type
_entity_poly.pdbx_seq_one_letter_code
_entity_poly.pdbx_strand_id
1 'polypeptide(L)' 'MNLFDIAKLEEQLQILEKQTMEENFWNDSKNSSKILTQIKNIKNKTVEYKKIKNEIINLQELSELVQLEPDEEIAI' A
#
# COMPACT_ATOMS: atom_id res chain seq x y z
N MET A 1 10.57 -3.60 -7.02
CA MET A 1 9.70 -4.61 -6.40
C MET A 1 8.65 -5.06 -7.40
N ASN A 2 8.47 -6.34 -7.53
CA ASN A 2 7.54 -6.94 -8.49
C ASN A 2 6.11 -6.93 -7.92
N LEU A 3 5.10 -6.78 -8.79
CA LEU A 3 3.69 -6.86 -8.39
C LEU A 3 3.37 -8.17 -7.67
N PHE A 4 4.03 -9.24 -8.07
CA PHE A 4 3.87 -10.55 -7.45
C PHE A 4 4.31 -10.55 -5.99
N ASP A 5 5.38 -9.83 -5.68
CA ASP A 5 5.87 -9.72 -4.29
C ASP A 5 4.92 -8.91 -3.43
N ILE A 6 4.31 -7.88 -3.98
CA ILE A 6 3.32 -7.08 -3.27
C ILE A 6 2.07 -7.90 -2.98
N ALA A 7 1.61 -8.70 -3.93
CA ALA A 7 0.46 -9.58 -3.72
C ALA A 7 0.72 -10.58 -2.59
N LYS A 8 1.94 -11.13 -2.52
CA LYS A 8 2.33 -12.01 -1.41
C LYS A 8 2.35 -11.29 -0.07
N LEU A 9 2.87 -10.07 -0.04
CA LEU A 9 2.89 -9.28 1.19
C LEU A 9 1.48 -8.95 1.67
N GLU A 10 0.58 -8.60 0.77
CA GLU A 10 -0.81 -8.32 1.11
C GLU A 10 -1.52 -9.56 1.62
N GLU A 11 -1.24 -10.72 1.02
CA GLU A 11 -1.79 -11.98 1.49
C GLU A 11 -1.31 -12.31 2.89
N GLN A 12 -0.01 -12.17 3.16
CA GLN A 12 0.55 -12.36 4.49
C GLN A 12 -0.07 -11.39 5.50
N LEU A 13 -0.28 -10.15 5.10
CA LEU A 13 -0.90 -9.15 5.96
C LEU A 13 -2.30 -9.56 6.36
N GLN A 14 -3.10 -10.06 5.42
CA GLN A 14 -4.45 -10.54 5.70
C GLN A 14 -4.43 -11.69 6.69
N ILE A 15 -3.51 -12.64 6.53
CA ILE A 15 -3.38 -13.78 7.44
C ILE A 15 -3.03 -13.30 8.85
N LEU A 16 -2.08 -12.39 8.97
CA LEU A 16 -1.66 -11.85 10.26
C LEU A 16 -2.77 -11.04 10.93
N GLU A 17 -3.47 -10.21 10.16
CA GLU A 17 -4.60 -9.44 10.70
C GLU A 17 -5.73 -10.34 11.19
N LYS A 18 -5.96 -11.44 10.49
CA LYS A 18 -6.96 -12.41 10.91
C LYS A 18 -6.60 -13.05 12.24
N GLN A 19 -5.31 -13.31 12.46
CA GLN A 19 -4.84 -13.85 13.75
C GLN A 19 -5.13 -12.88 14.90
N THR A 20 -5.06 -11.57 14.66
CA THR A 20 -5.36 -10.58 15.71
C THR A 20 -6.82 -10.59 16.14
N MET A 21 -7.69 -11.18 15.37
CA MET A 21 -9.12 -11.27 15.70
C MET A 21 -9.46 -12.50 16.52
N GLU A 22 -8.52 -13.41 16.73
CA GLU A 22 -8.72 -14.59 17.55
C GLU A 22 -8.76 -14.23 19.03
N GLU A 23 -9.64 -14.91 19.79
CA GLU A 23 -9.86 -14.60 21.20
C GLU A 23 -8.57 -14.74 22.03
N ASN A 24 -7.77 -15.75 21.74
CA ASN A 24 -6.57 -16.07 22.51
C ASN A 24 -5.34 -15.29 22.06
N PHE A 25 -5.45 -14.49 21.01
CA PHE A 25 -4.31 -13.74 20.47
C PHE A 25 -3.66 -12.84 21.53
N TRP A 26 -4.45 -12.13 22.31
CA TRP A 26 -3.98 -11.15 23.28
C TRP A 26 -3.50 -11.77 24.59
N ASN A 27 -3.74 -13.08 24.79
CA ASN A 27 -3.29 -13.77 25.98
C ASN A 27 -1.80 -14.03 26.03
N ASP A 28 -1.16 -14.10 24.86
CA ASP A 28 0.30 -14.27 24.75
C ASP A 28 0.92 -12.97 24.26
N SER A 29 1.41 -12.16 25.19
CA SER A 29 1.95 -10.83 24.87
C SER A 29 3.19 -10.87 23.97
N LYS A 30 4.03 -11.90 24.09
CA LYS A 30 5.21 -12.04 23.24
C LYS A 30 4.80 -12.30 21.79
N ASN A 31 3.87 -13.24 21.61
CA ASN A 31 3.38 -13.59 20.28
C ASN A 31 2.62 -12.45 19.66
N SER A 32 1.74 -11.78 20.41
CA SER A 32 0.96 -10.66 19.90
C SER A 32 1.87 -9.51 19.50
N SER A 33 2.87 -9.19 20.31
CA SER A 33 3.83 -8.13 20.01
C SER A 33 4.61 -8.43 18.74
N LYS A 34 5.05 -9.68 18.56
CA LYS A 34 5.76 -10.12 17.37
C LYS A 34 4.89 -10.00 16.11
N ILE A 35 3.65 -10.46 16.20
CA ILE A 35 2.71 -10.39 15.08
C ILE A 35 2.39 -8.93 14.72
N LEU A 36 2.16 -8.08 15.70
CA LEU A 36 1.90 -6.66 15.46
C LEU A 36 3.08 -5.96 14.80
N THR A 37 4.30 -6.33 15.20
CA THR A 37 5.51 -5.79 14.55
C THR A 37 5.60 -6.23 13.10
N GLN A 38 5.30 -7.48 12.80
CA GLN A 38 5.28 -7.98 11.44
C GLN A 38 4.24 -7.26 10.59
N ILE A 39 3.04 -7.06 11.13
CA ILE A 39 1.98 -6.31 10.45
C ILE A 39 2.46 -4.90 10.12
N LYS A 40 3.05 -4.22 11.07
CA LYS A 40 3.57 -2.87 10.87
C LYS A 40 4.60 -2.82 9.76
N ASN A 41 5.55 -3.77 9.77
CA ASN A 41 6.61 -3.82 8.75
C ASN A 41 6.04 -4.07 7.36
N ILE A 42 5.08 -4.97 7.24
CA ILE A 42 4.46 -5.27 5.96
C ILE A 42 3.65 -4.07 5.46
N LYS A 43 2.89 -3.44 6.34
CA LYS A 43 2.11 -2.24 5.98
C LYS A 43 3.02 -1.11 5.50
N ASN A 44 4.14 -0.90 6.16
CA ASN A 44 5.09 0.14 5.74
C ASN A 44 5.62 -0.12 4.33
N LYS A 45 5.96 -1.36 4.02
CA LYS A 45 6.44 -1.72 2.68
C LYS A 45 5.36 -1.54 1.62
N THR A 46 4.14 -1.98 1.90
CA THR A 46 3.04 -1.85 0.93
C THR A 46 2.62 -0.39 0.74
N VAL A 47 2.64 0.40 1.80
CA VAL A 47 2.33 1.84 1.72
C VAL A 47 3.37 2.56 0.88
N GLU A 48 4.65 2.29 1.07
CA GLU A 48 5.72 2.89 0.26
C GLU A 48 5.55 2.54 -1.21
N TYR A 49 5.27 1.29 -1.50
CA TYR A 49 5.06 0.84 -2.88
C TYR A 49 3.85 1.54 -3.51
N LYS A 50 2.73 1.60 -2.79
CA LYS A 50 1.52 2.26 -3.28
C LYS A 50 1.74 3.75 -3.48
N LYS A 51 2.50 4.38 -2.61
CA LYS A 51 2.84 5.79 -2.73
C LYS A 51 3.63 6.07 -4.01
N ILE A 52 4.65 5.27 -4.27
CA ILE A 52 5.46 5.41 -5.49
C ILE A 52 4.60 5.17 -6.72
N LYS A 53 3.76 4.15 -6.70
CA LYS A 53 2.85 3.84 -7.80
C LYS A 53 1.89 4.99 -8.07
N ASN A 54 1.32 5.57 -7.02
CA ASN A 54 0.41 6.70 -7.14
C ASN A 54 1.11 7.94 -7.69
N GLU A 55 2.35 8.20 -7.28
CA GLU A 55 3.13 9.31 -7.81
C GLU A 55 3.37 9.15 -9.31
N ILE A 56 3.69 7.94 -9.76
CA ILE A 56 3.88 7.66 -11.18
C ILE A 56 2.57 7.87 -11.95
N ILE A 57 1.46 7.39 -11.44
CA ILE A 57 0.14 7.56 -12.05
C ILE A 57 -0.23 9.04 -12.12
N ASN A 58 -0.01 9.79 -11.06
CA ASN A 58 -0.30 11.22 -11.02
C ASN A 58 0.53 11.98 -12.04
N LEU A 59 1.80 11.65 -12.20
CA LEU A 59 2.65 12.27 -13.22
C LEU A 59 2.14 11.97 -14.63
N GLN A 60 1.70 10.75 -14.88
CA GLN A 60 1.13 10.38 -16.17
C GLN A 60 -0.16 11.14 -16.44
N GLU A 61 -1.03 11.25 -15.45
CA GLU A 61 -2.29 11.99 -15.58
C GLU A 61 -2.04 13.47 -15.83
N LEU A 62 -1.11 14.07 -15.13
CA LEU A 62 -0.74 15.46 -15.36
C LEU A 62 -0.20 15.68 -16.77
N SER A 63 0.63 14.76 -17.24
CA SER A 63 1.15 14.83 -18.61
C SER A 63 0.04 14.74 -19.63
N GLU A 64 -0.93 13.87 -19.43
CA GLU A 64 -2.08 13.73 -20.32
C GLU A 64 -2.94 14.99 -20.31
N LEU A 65 -3.18 15.58 -19.15
CA LEU A 65 -3.94 16.81 -19.04
C LEU A 65 -3.27 17.97 -19.78
N VAL A 66 -1.96 18.07 -19.65
CA VAL A 66 -1.21 19.09 -20.37
C VAL A 66 -1.32 18.91 -21.89
N GLN A 67 -1.31 17.67 -22.35
CA GLN A 67 -1.46 17.38 -23.78
C GLN A 67 -2.86 17.67 -24.29
N LEU A 68 -3.88 17.47 -23.46
CA LEU A 68 -5.27 17.65 -23.86
C LEU A 68 -5.74 19.09 -23.80
N GLU A 69 -5.18 19.92 -22.92
CA GLU A 69 -5.68 21.24 -22.62
C GLU A 69 -4.84 22.44 -23.08
N PRO A 70 -3.72 22.31 -23.74
CA PRO A 70 -2.93 23.49 -24.09
C PRO A 70 -3.68 24.48 -24.97
N ASP A 71 -4.60 24.00 -25.81
CA ASP A 71 -5.37 24.86 -26.69
C ASP A 71 -6.48 25.60 -25.98
N GLU A 72 -7.06 25.01 -24.95
CA GLU A 72 -8.12 25.65 -24.18
C GLU A 72 -7.63 26.86 -23.43
N GLU A 73 -6.42 26.81 -22.88
CA GLU A 73 -5.84 27.94 -22.20
C GLU A 73 -5.61 29.11 -23.16
N ILE A 74 -5.22 28.81 -24.37
CA ILE A 74 -4.96 29.82 -25.38
C ILE A 74 -6.24 30.48 -25.83
N ALA A 75 -7.32 29.74 -25.85
CA ALA A 75 -8.63 30.24 -26.28
C ALA A 75 -9.21 31.30 -25.34
N ILE A 76 -8.71 31.33 -24.13
CA ILE A 76 -9.16 32.32 -23.15
C ILE A 76 -8.42 33.64 -23.36
#